data_7ca408bf4bbe4f94eab007d914e881d3
#
_entry.id   7ca408bf4bbe4f94eab007d914e881d3
#
_cell.length_a   1.000
_cell.length_b   1.000
_cell.length_c   1.000
_cell.angle_alpha   90.00
_cell.angle_beta   90.00
_cell.angle_gamma   90.00
#
_symmetry.space_group_name_H-M   'P 1'
#
loop_
_entity.id
_entity.type
_entity.pdbx_description
1 polymer ?
#
loop_
_entity_poly.entity_id
_entity_poly.type
_entity_poly.pdbx_seq_one_letter_code
_entity_poly.pdbx_strand_id
1 'polypeptide(L)'
;PVSKNKLLLGICPDDVPYLANEQGTITAVVQEGELWSYNSDSHELFQVFSFRSAEGISDRENNGQHDIRIMRMDEGGSMDFVVYGYMNRGSHEGRTGISVFHYDSVANTVEEVLFMPADCSYEVLKVDWGEVFYISDENMFYLLADGELYRIDLSTGKAQAIIREIKPGSYVASEDGRYFAWQDSQDSNSAESVKIMDLEGEKVRSIEGNGGEYLKPVGFVESDFVYGTAKAGEVVADSAGNMKFPMYKVSIVDKNSNIVKEYQKDGYYISNAYVEQETIFLDRETRTEAGFIPASQDTIKNQQLESSRLITIDTIVTEKKQTQVEMVFAEEEIDEPKNLQVKAPKEVVVEKPRTVELETSKDHENYYVYSGGKILMSTPSVTDAVLGADTN
;
A
#
# COMPACT_ATOMS: atom_id res chain seq x y z
N PRO A 1 -15.74 -30.05 12.04
CA PRO A 1 -15.06 -29.61 13.24
C PRO A 1 -14.58 -28.21 12.97
N VAL A 2 -15.07 -27.27 13.77
CA VAL A 2 -14.55 -25.89 13.74
C VAL A 2 -13.11 -25.99 14.20
N SER A 3 -12.18 -25.46 13.43
CA SER A 3 -10.77 -25.43 13.83
C SER A 3 -10.68 -24.56 15.09
N LYS A 4 -10.01 -25.05 16.13
CA LYS A 4 -9.90 -24.36 17.42
C LYS A 4 -8.86 -23.22 17.42
N ASN A 5 -8.23 -22.98 16.30
CA ASN A 5 -7.23 -21.93 16.11
C ASN A 5 -7.72 -20.77 15.26
N LYS A 6 -9.01 -20.55 15.21
CA LYS A 6 -9.63 -19.49 14.40
C LYS A 6 -10.54 -18.60 15.22
N LEU A 7 -10.42 -17.28 15.01
CA LEU A 7 -11.31 -16.27 15.55
C LEU A 7 -12.07 -15.59 14.40
N LEU A 8 -13.40 -15.66 14.44
CA LEU A 8 -14.24 -14.97 13.45
C LEU A 8 -14.28 -13.47 13.76
N LEU A 9 -13.81 -12.65 12.81
CA LEU A 9 -13.82 -11.20 12.94
C LEU A 9 -15.15 -10.59 12.49
N GLY A 10 -15.85 -11.21 11.55
CA GLY A 10 -17.14 -10.73 11.07
C GLY A 10 -17.40 -11.06 9.60
N ILE A 11 -18.40 -10.41 9.05
CA ILE A 11 -18.77 -10.47 7.63
C ILE A 11 -18.19 -9.21 6.99
N CYS A 12 -17.24 -9.37 6.08
CA CYS A 12 -16.63 -8.28 5.34
C CYS A 12 -16.52 -8.65 3.86
N PRO A 13 -16.90 -7.77 2.93
CA PRO A 13 -16.80 -8.05 1.50
C PRO A 13 -15.38 -7.95 0.95
N ASP A 14 -14.49 -7.23 1.65
CA ASP A 14 -13.15 -6.87 1.17
C ASP A 14 -12.04 -7.46 2.08
N ASP A 15 -10.80 -7.42 1.61
CA ASP A 15 -9.64 -7.78 2.40
C ASP A 15 -9.50 -6.84 3.61
N VAL A 16 -9.10 -7.42 4.75
CA VAL A 16 -8.94 -6.70 6.00
C VAL A 16 -7.47 -6.41 6.24
N PRO A 17 -7.04 -5.12 6.19
CA PRO A 17 -5.68 -4.75 6.56
C PRO A 17 -5.40 -5.09 8.02
N TYR A 18 -4.25 -5.70 8.29
CA TYR A 18 -3.86 -6.06 9.64
C TYR A 18 -2.34 -5.96 9.84
N LEU A 19 -1.95 -5.84 11.10
CA LEU A 19 -0.57 -5.92 11.56
C LEU A 19 -0.52 -6.68 12.89
N ALA A 20 0.40 -7.62 13.01
CA ALA A 20 0.67 -8.33 14.26
C ALA A 20 2.04 -7.93 14.82
N ASN A 21 2.20 -7.98 16.15
CA ASN A 21 3.51 -7.87 16.77
C ASN A 21 4.40 -9.09 16.42
N GLU A 22 5.71 -9.02 16.65
CA GLU A 22 6.63 -10.11 16.28
C GLU A 22 6.31 -11.43 16.98
N GLN A 23 5.77 -11.37 18.21
CA GLN A 23 5.38 -12.56 18.98
C GLN A 23 4.04 -13.15 18.54
N GLY A 24 3.24 -12.45 17.72
CA GLY A 24 1.92 -12.88 17.28
C GLY A 24 0.87 -12.91 18.40
N THR A 25 1.08 -12.19 19.50
CA THR A 25 0.15 -12.13 20.62
C THR A 25 -0.81 -10.95 20.55
N ILE A 26 -0.44 -9.90 19.82
CA ILE A 26 -1.27 -8.71 19.61
C ILE A 26 -1.47 -8.50 18.12
N THR A 27 -2.72 -8.36 17.71
CA THR A 27 -3.06 -8.11 16.31
C THR A 27 -4.00 -6.92 16.19
N ALA A 28 -3.60 -5.95 15.37
CA ALA A 28 -4.45 -4.84 14.99
C ALA A 28 -5.08 -5.10 13.62
N VAL A 29 -6.36 -4.79 13.48
CA VAL A 29 -7.13 -4.98 12.24
C VAL A 29 -7.93 -3.72 11.93
N VAL A 30 -8.07 -3.41 10.64
CA VAL A 30 -8.96 -2.34 10.16
C VAL A 30 -10.21 -2.96 9.56
N GLN A 31 -11.36 -2.66 10.14
CA GLN A 31 -12.65 -3.18 9.67
C GLN A 31 -13.68 -2.06 9.66
N GLU A 32 -14.38 -1.91 8.53
CA GLU A 32 -15.46 -0.92 8.35
C GLU A 32 -15.07 0.52 8.74
N GLY A 33 -13.81 0.93 8.46
CA GLY A 33 -13.29 2.26 8.80
C GLY A 33 -12.99 2.46 10.28
N GLU A 34 -12.83 1.37 11.04
CA GLU A 34 -12.45 1.38 12.45
C GLU A 34 -11.18 0.57 12.66
N LEU A 35 -10.34 0.98 13.60
CA LEU A 35 -9.14 0.27 14.01
C LEU A 35 -9.37 -0.46 15.31
N TRP A 36 -9.17 -1.76 15.29
CA TRP A 36 -9.30 -2.66 16.42
C TRP A 36 -7.98 -3.31 16.75
N SER A 37 -7.73 -3.59 18.03
CA SER A 37 -6.57 -4.35 18.51
C SER A 37 -7.03 -5.46 19.44
N TYR A 38 -6.59 -6.68 19.19
CA TYR A 38 -6.86 -7.85 20.00
C TYR A 38 -5.57 -8.40 20.60
N ASN A 39 -5.58 -8.65 21.91
CA ASN A 39 -4.48 -9.32 22.62
C ASN A 39 -4.95 -10.74 22.99
N SER A 40 -4.29 -11.77 22.45
CA SER A 40 -4.64 -13.17 22.66
C SER A 40 -4.32 -13.66 24.07
N ASP A 41 -3.29 -13.10 24.74
CA ASP A 41 -2.88 -13.50 26.09
C ASP A 41 -3.84 -13.00 27.15
N SER A 42 -4.25 -11.73 27.05
CA SER A 42 -5.18 -11.10 28.00
C SER A 42 -6.65 -11.26 27.62
N HIS A 43 -6.94 -11.70 26.38
CA HIS A 43 -8.28 -11.75 25.78
C HIS A 43 -8.97 -10.38 25.78
N GLU A 44 -8.22 -9.31 25.61
CA GLU A 44 -8.74 -7.96 25.56
C GLU A 44 -8.88 -7.47 24.12
N LEU A 45 -10.01 -6.81 23.84
CA LEU A 45 -10.32 -6.19 22.57
C LEU A 45 -10.43 -4.68 22.77
N PHE A 46 -9.66 -3.92 21.99
CA PHE A 46 -9.67 -2.46 22.01
C PHE A 46 -10.20 -1.93 20.68
N GLN A 47 -11.17 -1.02 20.73
CA GLN A 47 -11.51 -0.15 19.61
C GLN A 47 -10.57 1.05 19.66
N VAL A 48 -9.42 0.93 18.99
CA VAL A 48 -8.35 1.92 19.05
C VAL A 48 -8.76 3.24 18.41
N PHE A 49 -9.47 3.18 17.28
CA PHE A 49 -9.95 4.37 16.58
C PHE A 49 -11.29 4.10 15.88
N SER A 50 -12.20 5.08 15.99
CA SER A 50 -13.47 5.11 15.24
C SER A 50 -13.94 6.55 15.11
N PHE A 51 -14.49 6.92 13.97
CA PHE A 51 -15.25 8.18 13.85
C PHE A 51 -16.67 8.08 14.41
N ARG A 52 -17.17 6.87 14.69
CA ARG A 52 -18.50 6.67 15.27
C ARG A 52 -18.49 7.06 16.73
N SER A 53 -19.48 7.82 17.18
CA SER A 53 -19.65 8.14 18.60
C SER A 53 -20.38 7.03 19.36
N ALA A 54 -20.07 6.86 20.64
CA ALA A 54 -20.76 5.91 21.51
C ALA A 54 -22.24 6.26 21.77
N GLU A 55 -22.67 7.51 21.50
CA GLU A 55 -24.01 8.02 21.84
C GLU A 55 -25.02 7.95 20.70
N GLY A 56 -24.64 7.44 19.56
CA GLY A 56 -25.56 7.26 18.42
C GLY A 56 -24.96 7.69 17.09
N ILE A 57 -25.40 7.01 16.07
CA ILE A 57 -24.94 7.19 14.70
C ILE A 57 -25.63 8.42 14.14
N SER A 58 -24.91 9.54 13.99
CA SER A 58 -25.36 10.61 13.10
C SER A 58 -25.04 10.22 11.65
N ASP A 59 -25.87 10.66 10.69
CA ASP A 59 -25.58 10.42 9.26
C ASP A 59 -24.21 10.99 8.82
N ARG A 60 -23.66 11.95 9.56
CA ARG A 60 -22.33 12.53 9.33
C ARG A 60 -21.19 11.59 9.74
N GLU A 61 -21.34 10.89 10.86
CA GLU A 61 -20.37 9.94 11.41
C GLU A 61 -20.29 8.65 10.61
N ASN A 62 -21.29 8.37 9.79
CA ASN A 62 -21.36 7.22 8.89
C ASN A 62 -20.85 7.49 7.47
N ASN A 63 -20.22 8.62 7.26
CA ASN A 63 -19.66 8.92 5.96
C ASN A 63 -18.39 8.11 5.69
N GLY A 64 -18.42 6.87 5.34
CA GLY A 64 -17.26 5.97 5.12
C GLY A 64 -16.20 6.46 4.09
N GLN A 65 -16.00 7.77 3.96
CA GLN A 65 -15.02 8.40 3.07
C GLN A 65 -13.66 8.60 3.74
N HIS A 66 -13.17 7.56 4.39
CA HIS A 66 -11.82 7.51 4.93
C HIS A 66 -11.31 6.08 4.95
N ASP A 67 -9.99 5.93 4.92
CA ASP A 67 -9.28 4.68 5.15
C ASP A 67 -8.32 4.83 6.33
N ILE A 68 -7.92 3.70 6.91
CA ILE A 68 -6.93 3.62 7.98
C ILE A 68 -5.81 2.69 7.52
N ARG A 69 -4.55 3.10 7.73
CA ARG A 69 -3.38 2.24 7.53
C ARG A 69 -2.58 2.15 8.81
N ILE A 70 -2.36 0.92 9.29
CA ILE A 70 -1.49 0.65 10.44
C ILE A 70 -0.05 0.74 9.92
N MET A 71 0.79 1.56 10.55
CA MET A 71 2.14 1.84 10.08
C MET A 71 3.17 0.96 10.77
N ARG A 72 3.11 0.91 12.09
CA ARG A 72 3.99 0.07 12.91
C ARG A 72 3.35 -0.20 14.26
N MET A 73 3.77 -1.27 14.91
CA MET A 73 3.32 -1.67 16.23
C MET A 73 4.51 -2.22 17.02
N ASP A 74 4.62 -1.86 18.29
CA ASP A 74 5.62 -2.44 19.21
C ASP A 74 5.10 -3.75 19.85
N GLU A 75 5.97 -4.43 20.58
CA GLU A 75 5.63 -5.68 21.25
C GLU A 75 4.54 -5.51 22.33
N GLY A 76 4.37 -4.32 22.88
CA GLY A 76 3.34 -3.98 23.87
C GLY A 76 1.99 -3.61 23.24
N GLY A 77 1.91 -3.50 21.89
CA GLY A 77 0.71 -3.12 21.17
C GLY A 77 0.49 -1.62 21.03
N SER A 78 1.48 -0.77 21.42
CA SER A 78 1.45 0.63 21.02
C SER A 78 1.73 0.74 19.53
N MET A 79 1.00 1.63 18.83
CA MET A 79 1.06 1.67 17.38
C MET A 79 0.93 3.09 16.83
N ASP A 80 1.55 3.30 15.67
CA ASP A 80 1.30 4.46 14.83
C ASP A 80 0.41 4.06 13.66
N PHE A 81 -0.56 4.89 13.36
CA PHE A 81 -1.47 4.67 12.24
C PHE A 81 -1.85 5.98 11.55
N VAL A 82 -2.26 5.86 10.30
CA VAL A 82 -2.68 6.98 9.47
C VAL A 82 -4.15 6.84 9.15
N VAL A 83 -4.91 7.91 9.36
CA VAL A 83 -6.28 8.07 8.87
C VAL A 83 -6.24 9.06 7.72
N TYR A 84 -6.70 8.67 6.55
CA TYR A 84 -6.70 9.54 5.38
C TYR A 84 -8.06 9.54 4.68
N GLY A 85 -8.48 10.73 4.31
CA GLY A 85 -9.80 10.97 3.73
C GLY A 85 -10.53 12.13 4.39
N TYR A 86 -11.84 12.02 4.44
CA TYR A 86 -12.71 13.02 5.04
C TYR A 86 -12.79 12.84 6.56
N MET A 87 -12.45 13.89 7.31
CA MET A 87 -12.47 13.86 8.77
C MET A 87 -13.91 14.10 9.26
N ASN A 88 -14.53 13.04 9.77
CA ASN A 88 -15.95 13.03 10.16
C ASN A 88 -16.19 13.75 11.49
N ARG A 89 -15.17 13.87 12.35
CA ARG A 89 -15.25 14.51 13.66
C ARG A 89 -13.90 15.06 14.11
N GLY A 90 -13.87 15.72 15.24
CA GLY A 90 -12.67 16.25 15.88
C GLY A 90 -12.30 17.65 15.39
N SER A 91 -11.05 18.05 15.64
CA SER A 91 -10.55 19.41 15.31
C SER A 91 -10.50 19.69 13.80
N HIS A 92 -10.52 18.67 12.97
CA HIS A 92 -10.45 18.75 11.51
C HIS A 92 -11.75 18.34 10.82
N GLU A 93 -12.88 18.29 11.58
CA GLU A 93 -14.19 17.93 11.02
C GLU A 93 -14.52 18.76 9.78
N GLY A 94 -14.97 18.07 8.72
CA GLY A 94 -15.35 18.71 7.46
C GLY A 94 -14.21 18.95 6.48
N ARG A 95 -12.97 18.57 6.82
CA ARG A 95 -11.80 18.68 5.95
C ARG A 95 -11.38 17.32 5.41
N THR A 96 -10.82 17.31 4.21
CA THR A 96 -10.10 16.17 3.67
C THR A 96 -8.61 16.30 3.99
N GLY A 97 -7.95 15.19 4.28
CA GLY A 97 -6.51 15.22 4.56
C GLY A 97 -6.01 13.90 5.12
N ILE A 98 -4.82 13.95 5.67
CA ILE A 98 -4.11 12.83 6.28
C ILE A 98 -3.79 13.19 7.73
N SER A 99 -4.26 12.39 8.69
CA SER A 99 -3.89 12.49 10.10
C SER A 99 -3.01 11.31 10.50
N VAL A 100 -1.90 11.59 11.17
CA VAL A 100 -1.04 10.59 11.81
C VAL A 100 -1.38 10.54 13.28
N PHE A 101 -1.67 9.35 13.79
CA PHE A 101 -2.02 9.09 15.18
C PHE A 101 -1.01 8.17 15.85
N HIS A 102 -0.85 8.34 17.14
CA HIS A 102 -0.15 7.42 18.03
C HIS A 102 -1.11 6.85 19.08
N TYR A 103 -1.15 5.54 19.20
CA TYR A 103 -1.82 4.83 20.29
C TYR A 103 -0.79 4.31 21.29
N ASP A 104 -0.88 4.74 22.54
CA ASP A 104 -0.13 4.23 23.67
C ASP A 104 -0.95 3.16 24.40
N SER A 105 -0.55 1.89 24.29
CA SER A 105 -1.25 0.75 24.88
C SER A 105 -1.17 0.76 26.41
N VAL A 106 -0.09 1.30 27.01
CA VAL A 106 0.12 1.34 28.47
C VAL A 106 -0.77 2.42 29.11
N ALA A 107 -0.77 3.62 28.53
CA ALA A 107 -1.62 4.72 28.99
C ALA A 107 -3.07 4.56 28.53
N ASN A 108 -3.31 3.69 27.54
CA ASN A 108 -4.58 3.53 26.81
C ASN A 108 -5.10 4.87 26.30
N THR A 109 -4.25 5.55 25.53
CA THR A 109 -4.54 6.88 24.95
C THR A 109 -4.25 6.90 23.47
N VAL A 110 -5.04 7.68 22.72
CA VAL A 110 -4.80 8.00 21.30
C VAL A 110 -4.55 9.50 21.17
N GLU A 111 -3.47 9.87 20.49
CA GLU A 111 -3.07 11.24 20.25
C GLU A 111 -2.90 11.49 18.75
N GLU A 112 -3.44 12.60 18.24
CA GLU A 112 -3.14 13.08 16.90
C GLU A 112 -1.78 13.76 16.88
N VAL A 113 -0.81 13.18 16.16
CA VAL A 113 0.57 13.67 16.06
C VAL A 113 0.65 14.86 15.11
N LEU A 114 0.01 14.74 13.94
CA LEU A 114 -0.08 15.83 12.96
C LEU A 114 -1.25 15.61 11.99
N PHE A 115 -1.66 16.71 11.33
CA PHE A 115 -2.64 16.72 10.26
C PHE A 115 -2.08 17.42 9.03
N MET A 116 -2.28 16.84 7.86
CA MET A 116 -1.96 17.41 6.55
C MET A 116 -3.25 17.61 5.77
N PRO A 117 -3.69 18.85 5.56
CA PRO A 117 -4.88 19.12 4.75
C PRO A 117 -4.63 18.85 3.27
N ALA A 118 -5.66 18.39 2.59
CA ALA A 118 -5.69 18.26 1.14
C ALA A 118 -6.92 18.97 0.56
N ASP A 119 -6.74 19.76 -0.49
CA ASP A 119 -7.80 20.49 -1.17
C ASP A 119 -8.47 19.66 -2.27
N CYS A 120 -8.71 18.36 -2.00
CA CYS A 120 -9.34 17.45 -2.94
C CYS A 120 -10.36 16.53 -2.24
N SER A 121 -11.16 15.80 -3.02
CA SER A 121 -12.08 14.81 -2.47
C SER A 121 -11.31 13.60 -1.94
N TYR A 122 -11.96 12.81 -1.07
CA TYR A 122 -11.40 11.55 -0.58
C TYR A 122 -10.97 10.60 -1.70
N GLU A 123 -11.79 10.45 -2.75
CA GLU A 123 -11.48 9.55 -3.87
C GLU A 123 -10.21 9.98 -4.62
N VAL A 124 -10.00 11.27 -4.78
CA VAL A 124 -8.78 11.84 -5.38
C VAL A 124 -7.58 11.64 -4.43
N LEU A 125 -7.76 11.99 -3.15
CA LEU A 125 -6.71 11.82 -2.14
C LEU A 125 -6.21 10.38 -2.08
N LYS A 126 -7.13 9.41 -2.10
CA LYS A 126 -6.82 7.99 -2.04
C LYS A 126 -5.90 7.53 -3.16
N VAL A 127 -6.15 8.01 -4.38
CA VAL A 127 -5.39 7.64 -5.57
C VAL A 127 -4.09 8.41 -5.68
N ASP A 128 -4.10 9.72 -5.39
CA ASP A 128 -2.94 10.57 -5.61
C ASP A 128 -1.94 10.55 -4.44
N TRP A 129 -2.42 10.34 -3.19
CA TRP A 129 -1.58 10.40 -1.98
C TRP A 129 -1.59 9.09 -1.17
N GLY A 130 -2.50 8.17 -1.45
CA GLY A 130 -2.71 6.96 -0.65
C GLY A 130 -1.72 5.82 -0.92
N GLU A 131 -0.84 5.93 -1.92
CA GLU A 131 -0.02 4.80 -2.38
C GLU A 131 1.18 4.51 -1.47
N VAL A 132 1.85 5.55 -0.97
CA VAL A 132 3.09 5.42 -0.20
C VAL A 132 2.96 6.11 1.14
N PHE A 133 2.92 5.31 2.21
CA PHE A 133 3.05 5.74 3.59
C PHE A 133 4.08 4.86 4.29
N TYR A 134 5.03 5.47 5.00
CA TYR A 134 5.99 4.76 5.84
C TYR A 134 6.39 5.62 7.04
N ILE A 135 6.55 5.04 8.22
CA ILE A 135 7.11 5.71 9.41
C ILE A 135 8.35 4.96 9.84
N SER A 136 9.50 5.63 9.81
CA SER A 136 10.78 5.07 10.23
C SER A 136 10.93 5.04 11.75
N ASP A 137 11.90 4.26 12.26
CA ASP A 137 12.26 4.22 13.68
C ASP A 137 12.73 5.59 14.21
N GLU A 138 13.24 6.45 13.34
CA GLU A 138 13.61 7.84 13.67
C GLU A 138 12.43 8.81 13.68
N ASN A 139 11.17 8.33 13.62
CA ASN A 139 9.95 9.12 13.55
C ASN A 139 9.87 10.05 12.34
N MET A 140 10.39 9.62 11.22
CA MET A 140 10.20 10.27 9.92
C MET A 140 9.02 9.63 9.20
N PHE A 141 8.04 10.42 8.83
CA PHE A 141 6.92 9.99 8.00
C PHE A 141 7.20 10.30 6.53
N TYR A 142 7.09 9.29 5.69
CA TYR A 142 7.25 9.40 4.24
C TYR A 142 5.91 9.28 3.57
N LEU A 143 5.69 10.17 2.62
CA LEU A 143 4.43 10.31 1.88
C LEU A 143 4.72 10.67 0.43
N LEU A 144 4.12 9.95 -0.51
CA LEU A 144 4.07 10.36 -1.91
C LEU A 144 2.83 11.21 -2.14
N ALA A 145 3.01 12.46 -2.54
CA ALA A 145 1.94 13.39 -2.86
C ALA A 145 2.29 14.18 -4.11
N ASP A 146 1.35 14.27 -5.05
CA ASP A 146 1.48 15.06 -6.30
C ASP A 146 2.81 14.83 -7.06
N GLY A 147 3.28 13.58 -7.12
CA GLY A 147 4.53 13.21 -7.80
C GLY A 147 5.80 13.62 -7.07
N GLU A 148 5.72 13.96 -5.80
CA GLU A 148 6.86 14.24 -4.94
C GLU A 148 6.86 13.33 -3.71
N LEU A 149 8.01 12.75 -3.36
CA LEU A 149 8.18 12.00 -2.12
C LEU A 149 8.62 12.95 -1.01
N TYR A 150 7.76 13.12 -0.02
CA TYR A 150 8.03 13.95 1.15
C TYR A 150 8.56 13.13 2.31
N ARG A 151 9.49 13.73 3.06
CA ARG A 151 9.90 13.30 4.39
C ARG A 151 9.44 14.34 5.39
N ILE A 152 8.71 13.91 6.42
CA ILE A 152 8.11 14.76 7.44
C ILE A 152 8.58 14.29 8.81
N ASP A 153 9.26 15.16 9.56
CA ASP A 153 9.63 14.89 10.94
C ASP A 153 8.38 15.01 11.85
N LEU A 154 7.94 13.88 12.40
CA LEU A 154 6.74 13.82 13.24
C LEU A 154 6.91 14.62 14.55
N SER A 155 8.12 14.84 15.03
CA SER A 155 8.39 15.60 16.26
C SER A 155 8.27 17.10 16.04
N THR A 156 8.67 17.60 14.87
CA THR A 156 8.72 19.04 14.56
C THR A 156 7.66 19.50 13.57
N GLY A 157 7.10 18.59 12.78
CA GLY A 157 6.21 18.89 11.65
C GLY A 157 6.93 19.47 10.44
N LYS A 158 8.26 19.40 10.38
CA LYS A 158 9.01 19.90 9.24
C LYS A 158 8.92 18.93 8.07
N ALA A 159 8.35 19.39 6.96
CA ALA A 159 8.25 18.64 5.72
C ALA A 159 9.33 19.07 4.72
N GLN A 160 9.81 18.11 3.93
CA GLN A 160 10.77 18.33 2.84
C GLN A 160 10.53 17.33 1.72
N ALA A 161 10.36 17.80 0.49
CA ALA A 161 10.39 16.94 -0.69
C ALA A 161 11.82 16.44 -0.93
N ILE A 162 12.00 15.12 -0.90
CA ILE A 162 13.31 14.45 -1.08
C ILE A 162 13.49 13.88 -2.48
N ILE A 163 12.40 13.55 -3.17
CA ILE A 163 12.39 13.18 -4.60
C ILE A 163 11.28 13.98 -5.25
N ARG A 164 11.54 14.52 -6.44
CA ARG A 164 10.61 15.35 -7.20
C ARG A 164 10.39 14.78 -8.61
N GLU A 165 9.32 15.22 -9.25
CA GLU A 165 8.98 14.88 -10.64
C GLU A 165 8.80 13.37 -10.88
N ILE A 166 8.28 12.65 -9.88
CA ILE A 166 7.94 11.24 -10.00
C ILE A 166 6.68 11.14 -10.86
N LYS A 167 6.77 10.38 -11.95
CA LYS A 167 5.64 10.21 -12.87
C LYS A 167 4.81 8.97 -12.51
N PRO A 168 3.50 8.99 -12.71
CA PRO A 168 2.67 7.79 -12.61
C PRO A 168 3.22 6.66 -13.48
N GLY A 169 3.28 5.45 -12.93
CA GLY A 169 3.83 4.27 -13.61
C GLY A 169 5.35 4.20 -13.73
N SER A 170 6.10 5.19 -13.21
CA SER A 170 7.57 5.17 -13.16
C SER A 170 8.13 4.70 -11.82
N TYR A 171 7.29 4.35 -10.86
CA TYR A 171 7.68 3.94 -9.52
C TYR A 171 6.85 2.77 -9.01
N VAL A 172 7.36 2.13 -7.98
CA VAL A 172 6.68 1.11 -7.18
C VAL A 172 7.14 1.22 -5.72
N ALA A 173 6.27 0.81 -4.79
CA ALA A 173 6.61 0.69 -3.37
C ALA A 173 6.41 -0.75 -2.89
N SER A 174 7.08 -1.13 -1.81
CA SER A 174 6.78 -2.37 -1.09
C SER A 174 5.43 -2.26 -0.35
N GLU A 175 4.82 -3.39 -0.03
CA GLU A 175 3.51 -3.44 0.63
C GLU A 175 3.53 -2.71 1.99
N ASP A 176 4.63 -2.84 2.75
CA ASP A 176 4.87 -2.14 4.01
C ASP A 176 5.25 -0.65 3.84
N GLY A 177 5.46 -0.20 2.59
CA GLY A 177 5.86 1.16 2.25
C GLY A 177 7.33 1.49 2.48
N ARG A 178 8.14 0.57 3.03
CA ARG A 178 9.55 0.81 3.40
C ARG A 178 10.46 1.01 2.20
N TYR A 179 10.26 0.24 1.14
CA TYR A 179 11.10 0.32 -0.06
C TYR A 179 10.37 1.06 -1.16
N PHE A 180 11.05 2.02 -1.77
CA PHE A 180 10.55 2.82 -2.88
C PHE A 180 11.53 2.75 -4.05
N ALA A 181 11.03 2.34 -5.22
CA ALA A 181 11.83 2.28 -6.43
C ALA A 181 11.24 3.17 -7.52
N TRP A 182 12.09 3.92 -8.22
CA TRP A 182 11.65 4.84 -9.27
C TRP A 182 12.65 4.93 -10.41
N GLN A 183 12.15 5.30 -11.56
CA GLN A 183 12.94 5.66 -12.73
C GLN A 183 13.30 7.16 -12.68
N ASP A 184 14.57 7.49 -12.73
CA ASP A 184 15.06 8.87 -12.82
C ASP A 184 15.16 9.26 -14.31
N SER A 185 14.04 9.24 -15.03
CA SER A 185 13.95 9.51 -16.46
C SER A 185 12.73 10.36 -16.78
N GLN A 186 12.88 11.23 -17.79
CA GLN A 186 11.76 12.01 -18.31
C GLN A 186 10.73 11.16 -19.09
N ASP A 187 11.13 9.99 -19.55
CA ASP A 187 10.27 9.02 -20.22
C ASP A 187 10.43 7.64 -19.55
N SER A 188 9.34 7.15 -18.94
CA SER A 188 9.30 5.86 -18.26
C SER A 188 9.56 4.65 -19.17
N ASN A 189 9.42 4.83 -20.48
CA ASN A 189 9.69 3.78 -21.47
C ASN A 189 11.12 3.76 -21.99
N SER A 190 11.97 4.70 -21.58
CA SER A 190 13.37 4.81 -22.03
C SER A 190 14.37 4.91 -20.88
N ALA A 191 13.98 4.49 -19.68
CA ALA A 191 14.84 4.54 -18.51
C ALA A 191 15.93 3.46 -18.56
N GLU A 192 17.19 3.86 -18.54
CA GLU A 192 18.34 2.96 -18.51
C GLU A 192 18.69 2.51 -17.09
N SER A 193 18.11 3.15 -16.07
CA SER A 193 18.34 2.83 -14.66
C SER A 193 17.09 2.93 -13.81
N VAL A 194 17.09 2.20 -12.69
CA VAL A 194 16.09 2.29 -11.62
C VAL A 194 16.80 2.54 -10.32
N LYS A 195 16.37 3.54 -9.57
CA LYS A 195 16.83 3.83 -8.22
C LYS A 195 15.90 3.17 -7.20
N ILE A 196 16.48 2.69 -6.10
CA ILE A 196 15.75 2.05 -5.01
C ILE A 196 16.22 2.68 -3.72
N MET A 197 15.28 3.15 -2.90
CA MET A 197 15.53 3.74 -1.58
C MET A 197 14.94 2.83 -0.50
N ASP A 198 15.73 2.53 0.53
CA ASP A 198 15.24 2.05 1.82
C ASP A 198 14.92 3.28 2.68
N LEU A 199 13.64 3.54 2.91
CA LEU A 199 13.16 4.72 3.63
C LEU A 199 13.54 4.70 5.12
N GLU A 200 13.86 3.52 5.69
CA GLU A 200 14.35 3.43 7.07
C GLU A 200 15.67 4.17 7.29
N GLY A 201 16.59 4.04 6.35
CA GLY A 201 17.92 4.67 6.46
C GLY A 201 18.25 5.63 5.35
N GLU A 202 17.30 5.99 4.51
CA GLU A 202 17.47 6.84 3.31
C GLU A 202 18.61 6.39 2.38
N LYS A 203 18.87 5.09 2.33
CA LYS A 203 19.94 4.53 1.49
C LYS A 203 19.42 4.29 0.08
N VAL A 204 20.03 4.97 -0.87
CA VAL A 204 19.71 4.82 -2.30
C VAL A 204 20.74 3.91 -2.96
N ARG A 205 20.26 2.99 -3.78
CA ARG A 205 21.04 2.16 -4.70
C ARG A 205 20.47 2.25 -6.10
N SER A 206 21.28 2.00 -7.13
CA SER A 206 20.84 1.98 -8.53
C SER A 206 21.05 0.61 -9.14
N ILE A 207 20.17 0.25 -10.05
CA ILE A 207 20.33 -0.86 -10.98
C ILE A 207 20.42 -0.24 -12.37
N GLU A 208 21.50 -0.56 -13.07
CA GLU A 208 21.77 -0.07 -14.41
C GLU A 208 21.49 -1.18 -15.44
N GLY A 209 20.85 -0.83 -16.53
CA GLY A 209 20.74 -1.69 -17.71
C GLY A 209 22.08 -1.83 -18.42
N ASN A 210 22.28 -2.94 -19.11
CA ASN A 210 23.40 -3.02 -20.06
C ASN A 210 23.13 -2.09 -21.23
N GLY A 211 24.17 -1.55 -21.86
CA GLY A 211 23.99 -0.60 -22.97
C GLY A 211 23.01 -1.11 -24.03
N GLY A 212 21.97 -0.32 -24.31
CA GLY A 212 20.87 -0.69 -25.19
C GLY A 212 19.71 -1.44 -24.53
N GLU A 213 19.61 -1.42 -23.21
CA GLU A 213 18.51 -1.95 -22.42
C GLU A 213 17.77 -0.85 -21.67
N TYR A 214 16.46 -0.98 -21.56
CA TYR A 214 15.61 -0.15 -20.72
C TYR A 214 15.03 -1.00 -19.59
N LEU A 215 14.90 -0.39 -18.41
CA LEU A 215 14.45 -1.03 -17.19
C LEU A 215 13.11 -0.45 -16.77
N LYS A 216 12.21 -1.32 -16.28
CA LYS A 216 10.91 -0.93 -15.73
C LYS A 216 10.74 -1.55 -14.34
N PRO A 217 10.43 -0.76 -13.29
CA PRO A 217 10.08 -1.29 -11.99
C PRO A 217 8.76 -2.09 -12.09
N VAL A 218 8.69 -3.22 -11.39
CA VAL A 218 7.52 -4.12 -11.38
C VAL A 218 6.88 -4.15 -9.99
N GLY A 219 7.70 -4.23 -8.93
CA GLY A 219 7.20 -4.31 -7.56
C GLY A 219 8.26 -4.84 -6.61
N PHE A 220 7.79 -5.24 -5.44
CA PHE A 220 8.62 -5.88 -4.42
C PHE A 220 7.95 -7.18 -3.96
N VAL A 221 8.76 -8.19 -3.69
CA VAL A 221 8.37 -9.38 -2.93
C VAL A 221 9.11 -9.28 -1.62
N GLU A 222 8.43 -8.90 -0.55
CA GLU A 222 9.04 -8.44 0.70
C GLU A 222 10.05 -7.31 0.46
N SER A 223 11.35 -7.55 0.74
CA SER A 223 12.44 -6.59 0.50
C SER A 223 13.12 -6.74 -0.86
N ASP A 224 12.79 -7.78 -1.61
CA ASP A 224 13.42 -8.08 -2.89
C ASP A 224 12.74 -7.31 -4.02
N PHE A 225 13.54 -6.56 -4.77
CA PHE A 225 13.04 -5.73 -5.85
C PHE A 225 12.92 -6.49 -7.17
N VAL A 226 11.78 -6.33 -7.83
CA VAL A 226 11.45 -6.93 -9.11
C VAL A 226 11.44 -5.89 -10.21
N TYR A 227 12.16 -6.15 -11.30
CA TYR A 227 12.18 -5.27 -12.47
C TYR A 227 12.22 -6.04 -13.78
N GLY A 228 11.65 -5.43 -14.80
CA GLY A 228 11.67 -5.93 -16.17
C GLY A 228 12.74 -5.26 -17.00
N THR A 229 13.29 -5.99 -17.98
CA THR A 229 14.29 -5.52 -18.93
C THR A 229 13.79 -5.68 -20.35
N ALA A 230 13.81 -4.61 -21.14
CA ALA A 230 13.51 -4.63 -22.57
C ALA A 230 14.72 -4.12 -23.38
N LYS A 231 14.86 -4.56 -24.62
CA LYS A 231 15.87 -4.00 -25.53
C LYS A 231 15.37 -2.66 -26.06
N ALA A 232 16.19 -1.64 -26.02
CA ALA A 232 15.86 -0.28 -26.43
C ALA A 232 15.27 -0.22 -27.88
N GLY A 233 15.82 -1.00 -28.80
CA GLY A 233 15.35 -1.08 -30.16
C GLY A 233 14.02 -1.83 -30.35
N GLU A 234 13.46 -2.47 -29.31
CA GLU A 234 12.20 -3.18 -29.35
C GLU A 234 11.07 -2.42 -28.62
N VAL A 235 11.42 -1.36 -27.87
CA VAL A 235 10.46 -0.44 -27.25
C VAL A 235 10.02 0.58 -28.31
N VAL A 236 8.81 0.39 -28.81
CA VAL A 236 8.29 1.16 -29.95
C VAL A 236 6.80 1.46 -29.78
N ALA A 237 6.34 2.56 -30.37
CA ALA A 237 4.94 2.86 -30.43
C ALA A 237 4.20 1.87 -31.37
N ASP A 238 3.03 1.42 -30.97
CA ASP A 238 2.12 0.67 -31.86
C ASP A 238 1.42 1.60 -32.86
N SER A 239 0.55 1.05 -33.69
CA SER A 239 -0.20 1.82 -34.69
C SER A 239 -1.19 2.84 -34.11
N ALA A 240 -1.54 2.71 -32.83
CA ALA A 240 -2.40 3.64 -32.09
C ALA A 240 -1.57 4.70 -31.32
N GLY A 241 -0.23 4.60 -31.33
CA GLY A 241 0.66 5.50 -30.63
C GLY A 241 1.00 5.07 -29.19
N ASN A 242 0.51 3.89 -28.74
CA ASN A 242 0.80 3.39 -27.41
C ASN A 242 2.20 2.77 -27.38
N MET A 243 2.99 3.11 -26.37
CA MET A 243 4.32 2.54 -26.20
C MET A 243 4.22 1.09 -25.74
N LYS A 244 4.81 0.18 -26.52
CA LYS A 244 5.01 -1.22 -26.13
C LYS A 244 6.38 -1.38 -25.50
N PHE A 245 6.39 -1.99 -24.32
CA PHE A 245 7.60 -2.31 -23.56
C PHE A 245 7.76 -3.83 -23.43
N PRO A 246 8.22 -4.53 -24.47
CA PRO A 246 8.31 -5.99 -24.50
C PRO A 246 9.51 -6.46 -23.67
N MET A 247 9.28 -6.77 -22.40
CA MET A 247 10.33 -7.29 -21.51
C MET A 247 10.75 -8.69 -21.97
N TYR A 248 12.01 -8.88 -22.25
CA TYR A 248 12.53 -10.21 -22.56
C TYR A 248 13.00 -10.95 -21.33
N LYS A 249 13.17 -10.22 -20.20
CA LYS A 249 13.64 -10.72 -18.92
C LYS A 249 12.98 -9.99 -17.75
N VAL A 250 12.66 -10.72 -16.67
CA VAL A 250 12.29 -10.18 -15.36
C VAL A 250 13.29 -10.69 -14.35
N SER A 251 13.86 -9.78 -13.55
CA SER A 251 14.90 -10.07 -12.56
C SER A 251 14.41 -9.70 -11.16
N ILE A 252 14.80 -10.52 -10.17
CA ILE A 252 14.56 -10.30 -8.75
C ILE A 252 15.93 -10.11 -8.11
N VAL A 253 16.09 -9.02 -7.35
CA VAL A 253 17.35 -8.69 -6.66
C VAL A 253 17.11 -8.42 -5.18
N ASP A 254 18.03 -8.92 -4.35
CA ASP A 254 18.02 -8.70 -2.91
C ASP A 254 18.39 -7.23 -2.53
N LYS A 255 18.33 -6.94 -1.24
CA LYS A 255 18.73 -5.62 -0.69
C LYS A 255 20.18 -5.20 -0.99
N ASN A 256 21.05 -6.13 -1.39
CA ASN A 256 22.43 -5.87 -1.76
C ASN A 256 22.62 -5.80 -3.29
N SER A 257 21.55 -5.82 -4.07
CA SER A 257 21.55 -5.87 -5.54
C SER A 257 22.11 -7.18 -6.13
N ASN A 258 22.16 -8.27 -5.35
CA ASN A 258 22.47 -9.57 -5.91
C ASN A 258 21.24 -10.16 -6.59
N ILE A 259 21.45 -10.74 -7.77
CA ILE A 259 20.37 -11.43 -8.48
C ILE A 259 19.96 -12.69 -7.69
N VAL A 260 18.73 -12.71 -7.22
CA VAL A 260 18.11 -13.86 -6.55
C VAL A 260 17.52 -14.82 -7.57
N LYS A 261 16.84 -14.26 -8.57
CA LYS A 261 16.20 -15.04 -9.63
C LYS A 261 16.06 -14.22 -10.90
N GLU A 262 16.18 -14.89 -12.04
CA GLU A 262 15.85 -14.33 -13.35
C GLU A 262 14.83 -15.22 -14.05
N TYR A 263 13.86 -14.60 -14.68
CA TYR A 263 12.93 -15.26 -15.59
C TYR A 263 13.21 -14.76 -17.01
N GLN A 264 13.61 -15.67 -17.86
CA GLN A 264 13.76 -15.44 -19.29
C GLN A 264 13.37 -16.73 -20.01
N LYS A 265 12.56 -16.64 -21.05
CA LYS A 265 12.09 -17.79 -21.80
C LYS A 265 12.14 -17.51 -23.30
N ASP A 266 12.87 -18.31 -24.03
CA ASP A 266 13.05 -18.14 -25.47
C ASP A 266 11.72 -18.13 -26.23
N GLY A 267 11.57 -17.14 -27.13
CA GLY A 267 10.36 -16.95 -27.93
C GLY A 267 9.20 -16.25 -27.20
N TYR A 268 9.35 -15.95 -25.92
CA TYR A 268 8.36 -15.21 -25.14
C TYR A 268 8.87 -13.83 -24.73
N TYR A 269 7.96 -12.89 -24.72
CA TYR A 269 8.10 -11.56 -24.14
C TYR A 269 7.08 -11.38 -23.04
N ILE A 270 7.32 -10.50 -22.10
CA ILE A 270 6.41 -10.15 -21.04
C ILE A 270 5.89 -8.74 -21.32
N SER A 271 4.59 -8.64 -21.60
CA SER A 271 3.91 -7.37 -21.90
C SER A 271 3.60 -6.59 -20.63
N ASN A 272 3.27 -7.30 -19.55
CA ASN A 272 3.00 -6.75 -18.25
C ASN A 272 3.48 -7.70 -17.15
N ALA A 273 3.96 -7.15 -16.05
CA ALA A 273 4.32 -7.90 -14.85
C ALA A 273 3.87 -7.12 -13.63
N TYR A 274 3.35 -7.81 -12.62
CA TYR A 274 2.91 -7.22 -11.37
C TYR A 274 3.07 -8.20 -10.21
N VAL A 275 3.13 -7.69 -9.00
CA VAL A 275 3.23 -8.48 -7.77
C VAL A 275 1.91 -8.39 -7.03
N GLU A 276 1.38 -9.55 -6.64
CA GLU A 276 0.19 -9.67 -5.82
C GLU A 276 0.38 -10.82 -4.83
N GLN A 277 0.19 -10.56 -3.54
CA GLN A 277 0.32 -11.56 -2.47
C GLN A 277 1.58 -12.45 -2.62
N GLU A 278 2.75 -11.82 -2.75
CA GLU A 278 4.06 -12.49 -2.89
C GLU A 278 4.23 -13.36 -4.15
N THR A 279 3.30 -13.24 -5.09
CA THR A 279 3.37 -13.90 -6.39
C THR A 279 3.62 -12.86 -7.47
N ILE A 280 4.59 -13.11 -8.33
CA ILE A 280 4.83 -12.28 -9.52
C ILE A 280 4.07 -12.91 -10.67
N PHE A 281 3.14 -12.16 -11.24
CA PHE A 281 2.37 -12.56 -12.44
C PHE A 281 3.03 -11.97 -13.67
N LEU A 282 3.10 -12.78 -14.74
CA LEU A 282 3.79 -12.44 -15.98
C LEU A 282 2.83 -12.64 -17.16
N ASP A 283 2.29 -11.56 -17.70
CA ASP A 283 1.49 -11.59 -18.93
C ASP A 283 2.42 -11.71 -20.11
N ARG A 284 2.33 -12.82 -20.84
CA ARG A 284 3.27 -13.14 -21.90
C ARG A 284 2.70 -12.92 -23.29
N GLU A 285 3.62 -12.62 -24.19
CA GLU A 285 3.36 -12.51 -25.62
C GLU A 285 4.39 -13.31 -26.42
N THR A 286 4.04 -13.72 -27.61
CA THR A 286 4.97 -14.28 -28.60
C THR A 286 5.06 -13.34 -29.80
N ARG A 287 6.25 -13.20 -30.40
CA ARG A 287 6.46 -12.34 -31.56
C ARG A 287 6.22 -13.13 -32.83
N THR A 288 5.41 -12.55 -33.73
CA THR A 288 5.12 -13.06 -35.07
C THR A 288 5.44 -12.00 -36.12
N GLU A 289 5.32 -12.34 -37.41
CA GLU A 289 5.47 -11.36 -38.49
C GLU A 289 4.39 -10.24 -38.43
N ALA A 290 3.23 -10.52 -37.83
CA ALA A 290 2.13 -9.57 -37.65
C ALA A 290 2.23 -8.74 -36.39
N GLY A 291 3.26 -8.96 -35.53
CA GLY A 291 3.44 -8.29 -34.25
C GLY A 291 3.42 -9.26 -33.06
N PHE A 292 3.08 -8.73 -31.89
CA PHE A 292 2.99 -9.51 -30.64
C PHE A 292 1.59 -10.10 -30.49
N ILE A 293 1.51 -11.38 -30.12
CA ILE A 293 0.26 -12.12 -29.87
C ILE A 293 0.27 -12.60 -28.41
N PRO A 294 -0.83 -12.37 -27.66
CA PRO A 294 -0.95 -12.84 -26.28
C PRO A 294 -0.71 -14.34 -26.14
N ALA A 295 -0.02 -14.74 -25.09
CA ALA A 295 0.22 -16.12 -24.70
C ALA A 295 -0.29 -16.38 -23.28
N SER A 296 -0.22 -17.63 -22.81
CA SER A 296 -0.64 -17.95 -21.44
C SER A 296 0.21 -17.19 -20.41
N GLN A 297 -0.43 -16.66 -19.38
CA GLN A 297 0.23 -16.07 -18.21
C GLN A 297 1.13 -17.11 -17.52
N ASP A 298 2.24 -16.66 -16.98
CA ASP A 298 3.13 -17.46 -16.13
C ASP A 298 3.30 -16.78 -14.76
N THR A 299 3.79 -17.50 -13.76
CA THR A 299 3.94 -16.97 -12.41
C THR A 299 5.27 -17.38 -11.78
N ILE A 300 5.78 -16.51 -10.92
CA ILE A 300 6.91 -16.80 -10.03
C ILE A 300 6.39 -16.71 -8.59
N LYS A 301 6.42 -17.83 -7.85
CA LYS A 301 5.98 -17.88 -6.45
C LYS A 301 7.18 -18.02 -5.52
N ASN A 302 7.09 -17.37 -4.37
CA ASN A 302 7.98 -17.59 -3.24
C ASN A 302 7.37 -18.66 -2.34
N GLN A 303 7.89 -19.88 -2.40
CA GLN A 303 7.35 -21.05 -1.67
C GLN A 303 7.79 -21.11 -0.19
N GLN A 304 8.69 -20.24 0.27
CA GLN A 304 9.26 -20.31 1.61
C GLN A 304 8.50 -19.53 2.68
N LEU A 305 7.59 -18.65 2.30
CA LEU A 305 6.99 -17.67 3.21
C LEU A 305 5.68 -18.09 3.87
N GLU A 306 4.92 -19.00 3.26
CA GLU A 306 3.62 -19.44 3.82
C GLU A 306 3.72 -20.11 5.21
N SER A 307 4.90 -20.53 5.64
CA SER A 307 5.10 -21.29 6.89
C SER A 307 5.60 -20.47 8.09
N SER A 308 5.89 -19.17 7.94
CA SER A 308 6.52 -18.36 9.00
C SER A 308 5.58 -17.38 9.70
N ARG A 309 4.39 -17.14 9.18
CA ARG A 309 3.43 -16.19 9.80
C ARG A 309 2.75 -16.84 10.99
N LEU A 310 2.84 -16.19 12.16
CA LEU A 310 2.19 -16.65 13.40
C LEU A 310 0.68 -16.42 13.38
N ILE A 311 0.23 -15.42 12.63
CA ILE A 311 -1.17 -15.08 12.44
C ILE A 311 -1.39 -14.75 10.96
N THR A 312 -2.49 -15.25 10.41
CA THR A 312 -2.99 -14.86 9.08
C THR A 312 -4.45 -14.42 9.17
N ILE A 313 -4.84 -13.52 8.28
CA ILE A 313 -6.25 -13.15 8.08
C ILE A 313 -6.71 -13.85 6.79
N ASP A 314 -7.67 -14.76 6.94
CA ASP A 314 -8.23 -15.52 5.84
C ASP A 314 -9.66 -15.05 5.54
N THR A 315 -9.99 -15.01 4.26
CA THR A 315 -11.35 -14.73 3.81
C THR A 315 -12.00 -16.01 3.31
N ILE A 316 -13.13 -16.37 3.88
CA ILE A 316 -13.88 -17.54 3.49
C ILE A 316 -15.29 -17.16 3.00
N VAL A 317 -15.76 -17.85 1.96
CA VAL A 317 -17.15 -17.70 1.48
C VAL A 317 -17.98 -18.84 2.06
N THR A 318 -18.97 -18.49 2.86
CA THR A 318 -19.87 -19.47 3.48
C THR A 318 -20.85 -20.09 2.47
N GLU A 319 -21.50 -21.19 2.84
CA GLU A 319 -22.57 -21.81 2.03
C GLU A 319 -23.72 -20.83 1.69
N LYS A 320 -23.93 -19.81 2.52
CA LYS A 320 -24.90 -18.72 2.29
C LYS A 320 -24.37 -17.62 1.36
N LYS A 321 -23.18 -17.80 0.76
CA LYS A 321 -22.49 -16.82 -0.08
C LYS A 321 -22.19 -15.49 0.64
N GLN A 322 -21.94 -15.56 1.94
CA GLN A 322 -21.46 -14.44 2.73
C GLN A 322 -19.95 -14.59 2.89
N THR A 323 -19.21 -13.53 2.65
CA THR A 323 -17.78 -13.47 2.91
C THR A 323 -17.55 -13.25 4.39
N GLN A 324 -16.80 -14.14 5.02
CA GLN A 324 -16.41 -14.03 6.42
C GLN A 324 -14.89 -13.90 6.51
N VAL A 325 -14.43 -13.08 7.44
CA VAL A 325 -13.02 -12.87 7.72
C VAL A 325 -12.67 -13.57 9.02
N GLU A 326 -11.66 -14.42 8.97
CA GLU A 326 -11.19 -15.19 10.10
C GLU A 326 -9.72 -14.87 10.39
N MET A 327 -9.37 -14.66 11.64
CA MET A 327 -8.00 -14.64 12.13
C MET A 327 -7.57 -16.07 12.42
N VAL A 328 -6.51 -16.54 11.80
CA VAL A 328 -5.98 -17.91 11.94
C VAL A 328 -4.64 -17.84 12.66
N PHE A 329 -4.52 -18.53 13.77
CA PHE A 329 -3.32 -18.61 14.59
C PHE A 329 -2.50 -19.83 14.18
N ALA A 330 -1.17 -19.71 14.22
CA ALA A 330 -0.27 -20.84 13.97
C ALA A 330 -0.35 -21.91 15.06
N GLU A 331 -0.79 -21.57 16.27
CA GLU A 331 -1.06 -22.49 17.34
C GLU A 331 -2.28 -23.39 17.03
N GLU A 332 -2.22 -24.67 17.45
CA GLU A 332 -3.31 -25.63 17.13
C GLU A 332 -4.61 -25.35 17.89
N GLU A 333 -4.54 -24.70 19.04
CA GLU A 333 -5.70 -24.37 19.88
C GLU A 333 -5.50 -23.01 20.53
N ILE A 334 -6.51 -22.14 20.42
CA ILE A 334 -6.64 -20.90 21.18
C ILE A 334 -7.79 -21.03 22.16
N ASP A 335 -7.67 -20.43 23.33
CA ASP A 335 -8.77 -20.34 24.27
C ASP A 335 -9.84 -19.39 23.71
N GLU A 336 -11.07 -19.88 23.54
CA GLU A 336 -12.18 -19.01 23.15
C GLU A 336 -12.42 -17.93 24.23
N PRO A 337 -12.38 -16.65 23.88
CA PRO A 337 -12.58 -15.58 24.86
C PRO A 337 -14.00 -15.65 25.44
N LYS A 338 -14.09 -15.95 26.71
CA LYS A 338 -15.34 -15.90 27.44
C LYS A 338 -15.58 -14.49 27.95
N ASN A 339 -16.64 -13.83 27.47
CA ASN A 339 -17.00 -12.45 27.86
C ASN A 339 -16.00 -11.38 27.43
N LEU A 340 -15.74 -11.29 26.14
CA LEU A 340 -14.93 -10.25 25.54
C LEU A 340 -15.49 -8.86 25.92
N GLN A 341 -14.70 -8.03 26.59
CA GLN A 341 -15.06 -6.65 26.88
C GLN A 341 -14.35 -5.74 25.88
N VAL A 342 -15.13 -4.93 25.18
CA VAL A 342 -14.61 -3.90 24.32
C VAL A 342 -14.15 -2.72 25.18
N LYS A 343 -12.91 -2.34 25.06
CA LYS A 343 -12.32 -1.16 25.66
C LYS A 343 -12.03 -0.11 24.58
N ALA A 344 -12.12 1.16 24.94
CA ALA A 344 -11.74 2.26 24.08
C ALA A 344 -10.67 3.12 24.77
N PRO A 345 -9.67 3.65 24.07
CA PRO A 345 -8.70 4.56 24.61
C PRO A 345 -9.32 5.94 24.89
N LYS A 346 -8.64 6.71 25.72
CA LYS A 346 -8.95 8.13 25.91
C LYS A 346 -8.26 8.92 24.81
N GLU A 347 -9.01 9.76 24.12
CA GLU A 347 -8.43 10.72 23.21
C GLU A 347 -7.69 11.81 23.98
N VAL A 348 -6.43 12.04 23.61
CA VAL A 348 -5.65 13.17 24.12
C VAL A 348 -5.93 14.36 23.21
N VAL A 349 -6.62 15.36 23.75
CA VAL A 349 -6.86 16.61 23.02
C VAL A 349 -5.62 17.47 23.11
N VAL A 350 -4.91 17.61 22.00
CA VAL A 350 -3.78 18.54 21.90
C VAL A 350 -4.33 19.95 21.73
N GLU A 351 -3.98 20.90 22.62
CA GLU A 351 -4.46 22.29 22.55
C GLU A 351 -4.12 22.99 21.21
N LYS A 352 -3.06 22.55 20.55
CA LYS A 352 -2.65 23.05 19.23
C LYS A 352 -2.23 21.86 18.35
N PRO A 353 -3.18 21.20 17.67
CA PRO A 353 -2.84 20.15 16.74
C PRO A 353 -1.90 20.68 15.67
N ARG A 354 -0.86 19.92 15.38
CA ARG A 354 0.16 20.31 14.41
C ARG A 354 -0.39 20.12 13.00
N THR A 355 -0.55 21.23 12.28
CA THR A 355 -0.91 21.18 10.85
C THR A 355 0.33 21.39 10.02
N VAL A 356 0.52 20.51 9.04
CA VAL A 356 1.63 20.55 8.07
C VAL A 356 1.03 20.75 6.69
N GLU A 357 1.31 21.88 6.06
CA GLU A 357 0.95 22.15 4.68
C GLU A 357 2.10 21.71 3.78
N LEU A 358 1.79 20.89 2.77
CA LEU A 358 2.76 20.48 1.76
C LEU A 358 2.77 21.52 0.64
N GLU A 359 3.96 21.99 0.29
CA GLU A 359 4.16 22.83 -0.89
C GLU A 359 4.24 21.91 -2.12
N THR A 360 3.09 21.44 -2.61
CA THR A 360 3.03 20.62 -3.81
C THR A 360 3.07 21.48 -5.07
N SER A 361 3.73 20.98 -6.12
CA SER A 361 3.72 21.63 -7.43
C SER A 361 2.34 21.43 -8.07
N LYS A 362 1.47 22.43 -8.00
CA LYS A 362 0.08 22.39 -8.52
C LYS A 362 -0.05 22.37 -10.04
N ASP A 363 1.02 22.17 -10.81
CA ASP A 363 1.03 22.33 -12.26
C ASP A 363 0.62 21.08 -13.06
N HIS A 364 0.15 20.01 -12.42
CA HIS A 364 -0.29 18.82 -13.13
C HIS A 364 -1.81 18.66 -13.05
N GLU A 365 -2.49 18.94 -14.16
CA GLU A 365 -3.88 18.51 -14.36
C GLU A 365 -3.87 17.00 -14.57
N ASN A 366 -4.40 16.23 -13.62
CA ASN A 366 -4.58 14.80 -13.76
C ASN A 366 -5.96 14.49 -14.37
N TYR A 367 -6.00 13.46 -15.21
CA TYR A 367 -7.21 12.84 -15.71
C TYR A 367 -7.53 11.62 -14.85
N TYR A 368 -8.79 11.49 -14.48
CA TYR A 368 -9.23 10.40 -13.62
C TYR A 368 -10.15 9.45 -14.38
N VAL A 369 -9.86 8.16 -14.29
CA VAL A 369 -10.76 7.10 -14.78
C VAL A 369 -11.70 6.74 -13.64
N TYR A 370 -12.99 6.91 -13.88
CA TYR A 370 -14.02 6.71 -12.88
C TYR A 370 -14.99 5.61 -13.32
N SER A 371 -15.19 4.59 -12.49
CA SER A 371 -16.17 3.52 -12.73
C SER A 371 -16.71 2.97 -11.40
N GLY A 372 -17.98 2.58 -11.38
CA GLY A 372 -18.61 1.95 -10.24
C GLY A 372 -18.63 2.77 -8.95
N GLY A 373 -18.53 4.10 -9.01
CA GLY A 373 -18.49 4.96 -7.84
C GLY A 373 -17.10 5.21 -7.27
N LYS A 374 -16.03 4.76 -7.95
CA LYS A 374 -14.63 4.87 -7.51
C LYS A 374 -13.75 5.42 -8.63
N ILE A 375 -12.69 6.12 -8.25
CA ILE A 375 -11.59 6.45 -9.16
C ILE A 375 -10.69 5.21 -9.24
N LEU A 376 -10.50 4.71 -10.45
CA LEU A 376 -9.69 3.52 -10.71
C LEU A 376 -8.24 3.87 -11.06
N MET A 377 -8.01 5.07 -11.59
CA MET A 377 -6.72 5.51 -12.08
C MET A 377 -6.65 7.03 -12.13
N SER A 378 -5.47 7.56 -11.82
CA SER A 378 -5.07 8.95 -12.05
C SER A 378 -3.87 9.00 -12.99
N THR A 379 -3.89 9.89 -13.98
CA THR A 379 -2.79 10.02 -14.94
C THR A 379 -2.76 11.41 -15.55
N PRO A 380 -1.58 11.99 -15.81
CA PRO A 380 -1.48 13.24 -16.54
C PRO A 380 -1.71 13.08 -18.07
N SER A 381 -1.86 11.86 -18.57
CA SER A 381 -2.02 11.53 -19.99
C SER A 381 -3.47 11.23 -20.33
N VAL A 382 -4.05 12.00 -21.23
CA VAL A 382 -5.40 11.73 -21.79
C VAL A 382 -5.47 10.35 -22.45
N THR A 383 -4.41 9.97 -23.16
CA THR A 383 -4.35 8.67 -23.87
C THR A 383 -4.40 7.52 -22.89
N ASP A 384 -3.63 7.59 -21.81
CA ASP A 384 -3.59 6.54 -20.77
C ASP A 384 -4.92 6.48 -20.00
N ALA A 385 -5.57 7.64 -19.76
CA ALA A 385 -6.90 7.66 -19.17
C ALA A 385 -7.96 6.98 -20.05
N VAL A 386 -7.93 7.22 -21.34
CA VAL A 386 -8.85 6.58 -22.30
C VAL A 386 -8.62 5.07 -22.37
N LEU A 387 -7.36 4.64 -22.44
CA LEU A 387 -7.01 3.20 -22.42
C LEU A 387 -7.39 2.52 -21.11
N GLY A 388 -7.15 3.18 -19.99
CA GLY A 388 -7.57 2.68 -18.68
C GLY A 388 -9.09 2.55 -18.54
N ALA A 389 -9.86 3.41 -19.21
CA ALA A 389 -11.31 3.31 -19.24
C ALA A 389 -11.83 2.15 -20.12
N ASP A 390 -11.09 1.77 -21.17
CA ASP A 390 -11.46 0.67 -22.06
C ASP A 390 -11.10 -0.72 -21.49
N THR A 391 -10.19 -0.79 -20.52
CA THR A 391 -9.72 -2.04 -19.91
C THR A 391 -10.43 -2.41 -18.61
N ASN A 392 -11.22 -1.50 -18.02
CA ASN A 392 -12.00 -1.64 -16.79
C ASN A 392 -13.50 -1.46 -17.06
#